data_bf3b8a1caf921e6786ed37a4b613d54f
#
_entry.id   bf3b8a1caf921e6786ed37a4b613d54f
#
_cell.length_a   1.000
_cell.length_b   1.000
_cell.length_c   1.000
_cell.angle_alpha   90.00
_cell.angle_beta   90.00
_cell.angle_gamma   90.00
#
_symmetry.space_group_name_H-M   'P 1'
#
loop_
_entity.id
_entity.type
_entity.pdbx_description
1 polymer ?
#
loop_
_entity_poly.entity_id
_entity_poly.type
_entity_poly.pdbx_seq_one_letter_code
_entity_poly.pdbx_strand_id
1 'polypeptide(L)' 'AVGDNVQIVSGPLEGFIGIVEGIDTDSKKVSVKVSMFGRETPAELDFTQVKPL' A
#
# COMPACT_ATOMS: atom_id res chain seq x y z
N ALA A 1 -4.18 -7.11 -6.43
CA ALA A 1 -5.55 -6.73 -6.80
C ALA A 1 -6.17 -5.85 -5.71
N VAL A 2 -7.16 -5.08 -6.09
CA VAL A 2 -7.86 -4.23 -5.14
C VAL A 2 -8.51 -5.08 -4.05
N GLY A 3 -8.33 -4.67 -2.81
CA GLY A 3 -8.87 -5.40 -1.68
C GLY A 3 -7.90 -6.38 -1.06
N ASP A 4 -6.76 -6.61 -1.70
CA ASP A 4 -5.77 -7.53 -1.16
C ASP A 4 -4.96 -6.85 -0.04
N ASN A 5 -4.51 -7.66 0.89
CA ASN A 5 -3.58 -7.18 1.91
C ASN A 5 -2.18 -7.21 1.36
N VAL A 6 -1.44 -6.15 1.62
CA VAL A 6 -0.05 -6.07 1.19
C VAL A 6 0.78 -5.54 2.34
N GLN A 7 2.06 -5.87 2.33
CA GLN A 7 3.00 -5.34 3.31
C GLN A 7 3.91 -4.35 2.63
N ILE A 8 4.11 -3.21 3.25
CA ILE A 8 5.01 -2.20 2.73
C ILE A 8 6.43 -2.59 3.13
N VAL A 9 7.30 -2.76 2.13
CA VAL A 9 8.64 -3.29 2.38
C VAL A 9 9.72 -2.22 2.28
N SER A 10 9.36 -1.03 1.84
CA SER A 10 10.33 0.07 1.82
C SER A 10 9.59 1.39 1.84
N GLY A 11 10.31 2.47 2.15
CA GLY A 11 9.75 3.79 2.23
C GLY A 11 9.42 4.16 3.68
N PRO A 12 8.75 5.30 3.86
CA PRO A 12 8.48 5.79 5.23
C PRO A 12 7.52 4.91 6.01
N LEU A 13 6.77 4.05 5.34
CA LEU A 13 5.79 3.19 6.00
C LEU A 13 6.24 1.73 6.02
N GLU A 14 7.54 1.50 5.89
CA GLU A 14 8.08 0.15 5.89
C GLU A 14 7.63 -0.61 7.14
N GLY A 15 7.17 -1.84 6.92
CA GLY A 15 6.72 -2.68 8.02
C GLY A 15 5.24 -2.59 8.31
N PHE A 16 4.55 -1.63 7.72
CA PHE A 16 3.10 -1.54 7.88
C PHE A 16 2.40 -2.43 6.88
N ILE A 17 1.20 -2.83 7.24
CA ILE A 17 0.34 -3.63 6.37
C ILE A 17 -0.84 -2.76 5.97
N GLY A 18 -1.15 -2.76 4.69
CA GLY A 18 -2.26 -1.99 4.17
C GLY A 18 -3.13 -2.82 3.26
N ILE A 19 -4.21 -2.21 2.82
CA ILE A 19 -5.14 -2.83 1.89
C ILE A 19 -5.09 -2.04 0.61
N VAL A 20 -4.97 -2.74 -0.51
CA VAL A 20 -4.91 -2.08 -1.82
C VAL A 20 -6.27 -1.48 -2.13
N GLU A 21 -6.29 -0.18 -2.39
CA GLU A 21 -7.50 0.52 -2.78
C GLU A 21 -7.60 0.69 -4.29
N GLY A 22 -6.47 0.82 -4.95
CA GLY A 22 -6.45 1.02 -6.38
C GLY A 22 -5.05 0.83 -6.92
N ILE A 23 -4.99 0.59 -8.22
CA ILE A 23 -3.72 0.37 -8.90
C ILE A 23 -3.69 1.28 -10.12
N ASP A 24 -2.62 2.04 -10.24
CA ASP A 24 -2.40 2.90 -11.39
C ASP A 24 -1.35 2.26 -12.27
N THR A 25 -1.78 1.62 -13.34
CA THR A 25 -0.87 0.92 -14.22
C THR A 25 -0.07 1.86 -15.11
N ASP A 26 -0.58 3.05 -15.35
CA ASP A 26 0.13 4.03 -16.17
C ASP A 26 1.37 4.54 -15.45
N SER A 27 1.23 4.82 -14.17
CA SER A 27 2.34 5.30 -13.36
C SER A 27 3.03 4.19 -12.59
N LYS A 28 2.51 2.97 -12.67
CA LYS A 28 3.02 1.82 -11.93
C LYS A 28 3.04 2.09 -10.44
N LYS A 29 1.97 2.71 -9.98
CA LYS A 29 1.79 3.04 -8.57
C LYS A 29 0.63 2.26 -8.01
N VAL A 30 0.64 2.06 -6.72
CA VAL A 30 -0.45 1.38 -6.03
C VAL A 30 -0.86 2.24 -4.85
N SER A 31 -2.17 2.42 -4.71
CA SER A 31 -2.73 3.15 -3.58
C SER A 31 -3.15 2.14 -2.53
N VAL A 32 -2.60 2.27 -1.35
CA VAL A 32 -2.95 1.38 -0.25
C VAL A 32 -3.47 2.21 0.90
N LYS A 33 -4.36 1.61 1.66
CA LYS A 33 -4.89 2.23 2.87
C LYS A 33 -4.23 1.57 4.06
N VAL A 34 -3.48 2.35 4.81
CA VAL A 34 -2.74 1.86 5.96
C VAL A 34 -3.48 2.25 7.22
N SER A 35 -3.67 1.29 8.10
CA SER A 35 -4.31 1.56 9.39
C SER A 35 -3.22 1.89 10.40
N MET A 36 -3.21 3.12 10.89
CA MET A 36 -2.26 3.55 11.89
C MET A 36 -2.92 4.57 12.82
N PHE A 37 -2.52 4.55 14.06
CA PHE A 37 -3.02 5.48 15.08
C PHE A 37 -4.54 5.51 15.14
N GLY A 38 -5.17 4.35 14.94
CA GLY A 38 -6.61 4.23 15.02
C GLY A 38 -7.37 4.84 13.87
N ARG A 39 -6.69 5.20 12.79
CA ARG A 39 -7.33 5.78 11.62
C ARG A 39 -6.71 5.20 10.35
N GLU A 40 -7.43 5.29 9.28
CA GLU A 40 -6.95 4.81 7.99
C GLU A 40 -6.38 5.97 7.21
N THR A 41 -5.19 5.79 6.69
CA THR A 41 -4.49 6.83 5.93
C THR A 41 -4.13 6.26 4.57
N PRO A 42 -4.55 6.92 3.49
CA PRO A 42 -4.14 6.46 2.15
C PRO A 42 -2.67 6.77 1.91
N ALA A 43 -1.99 5.85 1.26
CA ALA A 43 -0.60 6.03 0.90
C ALA A 43 -0.41 5.54 -0.52
N GLU A 44 0.39 6.25 -1.29
CA GLU A 44 0.70 5.88 -2.66
C GLU A 44 2.14 5.39 -2.72
N LEU A 45 2.32 4.20 -3.27
CA LEU A 45 3.62 3.54 -3.28
C LEU A 45 3.83 2.90 -4.64
N ASP A 46 5.09 2.66 -4.98
CA ASP A 46 5.43 1.92 -6.19
C ASP A 46 5.13 0.44 -5.99
N PHE A 47 4.94 -0.26 -7.09
CA PHE A 47 4.73 -1.71 -7.05
C PHE A 47 5.85 -2.43 -6.32
N THR A 48 7.07 -1.91 -6.43
CA THR A 48 8.23 -2.54 -5.81
C THR A 48 8.33 -2.27 -4.32
N GLN A 49 7.53 -1.33 -3.82
CA GLN A 49 7.57 -0.97 -2.39
C GLN A 49 6.57 -1.75 -1.57
N VAL A 50 5.73 -2.53 -2.19
CA VAL A 50 4.75 -3.35 -1.49
C VAL A 50 4.90 -4.79 -1.92
N LYS A 51 4.46 -5.68 -1.04
CA LYS A 51 4.59 -7.11 -1.28
C LYS A 51 3.28 -7.76 -0.87
N PRO A 52 2.73 -8.65 -1.70
CA PRO A 52 1.49 -9.34 -1.34
C PRO A 52 1.72 -10.26 -0.15
N LEU A 53 0.72 -10.33 0.69
CA LEU A 53 0.76 -11.24 1.82
C LEU A 53 0.22 -12.61 1.47
#